data_fcdd4e1f828d2d9a1766155f475de459
#
_entry.id   fcdd4e1f828d2d9a1766155f475de459
#
_cell.length_a   1.000
_cell.length_b   1.000
_cell.length_c   1.000
_cell.angle_alpha   90.00
_cell.angle_beta   90.00
_cell.angle_gamma   90.00
#
_symmetry.space_group_name_H-M   'P 1'
#
loop_
_entity.id
_entity.type
_entity.pdbx_description
1 polymer ?
#
loop_
_entity_poly.entity_id
_entity_poly.type
_entity_poly.pdbx_seq_one_letter_code
_entity_poly.pdbx_strand_id
1 'polypeptide(L)'
;MVQLTLQGKYNTATVYTHNIEETAIGQVIGMLNEVITENTTVAIMPDVHAGKGSTIGTTIKLPENRKDWKVCPNVVSVDIGCSMRAVKLKEQNIDLKKLDNIINELIPAGQNIYDKPQANAKQLYKLLDGLSFPLEGEKLDRVIRSCGTLGGGNHYLELGTDSNNQHWLTVHTGSRALGVIVATHHQKIAQGLLSENKKINQEIIDYLTANGRTTEIQSVLNDYNKNHITPSYVKTKKRPVINPDLAYLDGTELNHYLNDIKIAQEYSTISRQLILKRICDAMNFTVVDEFESMHNYIDIDNGIIRKGATSAHNGERLIIPINMRDGSIFATGKGNPDWNFSAPHGAGRILSRSKAKEQLSLDDYKETMSGIYTTSIGESTLDEAPFAYKPIDEILDAITDTVTIDEIVKPIYNFKAH
;
A
#
# COMPACT_ATOMS: atom_id res chain seq x y z
N MET A 1 13.43 1.78 -23.18
CA MET A 1 13.27 1.46 -21.76
C MET A 1 13.73 0.04 -21.49
N VAL A 2 14.31 -0.20 -20.33
CA VAL A 2 14.80 -1.53 -19.93
C VAL A 2 13.67 -2.28 -19.25
N GLN A 3 13.30 -3.44 -19.80
CA GLN A 3 12.25 -4.30 -19.27
C GLN A 3 12.80 -5.70 -19.01
N LEU A 4 12.46 -6.25 -17.83
CA LEU A 4 12.74 -7.65 -17.48
C LEU A 4 11.39 -8.38 -17.44
N THR A 5 11.31 -9.55 -18.06
CA THR A 5 10.14 -10.43 -17.96
C THR A 5 10.40 -11.54 -16.98
N LEU A 6 9.54 -11.69 -15.98
CA LEU A 6 9.56 -12.80 -15.03
C LEU A 6 8.40 -13.74 -15.32
N GLN A 7 8.69 -15.05 -15.36
CA GLN A 7 7.75 -16.12 -15.71
C GLN A 7 7.39 -16.94 -14.49
N GLY A 8 6.10 -17.14 -14.24
CA GLY A 8 5.56 -18.11 -13.29
C GLY A 8 4.70 -19.17 -13.97
N LYS A 9 4.02 -19.96 -13.15
CA LYS A 9 3.15 -21.06 -13.64
C LYS A 9 1.87 -20.53 -14.32
N TYR A 10 1.26 -19.48 -13.77
CA TYR A 10 -0.04 -18.98 -14.23
C TYR A 10 0.09 -17.70 -15.07
N ASN A 11 1.16 -16.94 -14.93
CA ASN A 11 1.31 -15.67 -15.64
C ASN A 11 2.76 -15.25 -15.77
N THR A 12 2.97 -14.13 -16.48
CA THR A 12 4.23 -13.39 -16.58
C THR A 12 4.05 -11.99 -15.99
N ALA A 13 5.13 -11.38 -15.54
CA ALA A 13 5.16 -9.98 -15.14
C ALA A 13 6.20 -9.20 -15.95
N THR A 14 5.85 -7.98 -16.35
CA THR A 14 6.79 -7.01 -16.88
C THR A 14 7.36 -6.18 -15.73
N VAL A 15 8.69 -6.11 -15.60
CA VAL A 15 9.40 -5.36 -14.56
C VAL A 15 10.10 -4.17 -15.23
N TYR A 16 9.82 -2.95 -14.75
CA TYR A 16 10.30 -1.71 -15.36
C TYR A 16 11.61 -1.19 -14.75
N THR A 17 12.45 -2.11 -14.29
CA THR A 17 13.81 -1.81 -13.80
C THR A 17 14.72 -3.04 -13.94
N HIS A 18 16.03 -2.82 -14.04
CA HIS A 18 17.05 -3.88 -13.85
C HIS A 18 17.58 -3.93 -12.41
N ASN A 19 17.37 -2.86 -11.65
CA ASN A 19 17.81 -2.77 -10.26
C ASN A 19 16.74 -3.36 -9.33
N ILE A 20 16.66 -4.70 -9.31
CA ILE A 20 15.75 -5.47 -8.46
C ILE A 20 16.52 -6.52 -7.67
N GLU A 21 16.31 -6.58 -6.37
CA GLU A 21 16.95 -7.57 -5.49
C GLU A 21 16.42 -8.99 -5.71
N GLU A 22 17.25 -10.01 -5.48
CA GLU A 22 16.90 -11.43 -5.69
C GLU A 22 15.68 -11.86 -4.88
N THR A 23 15.54 -11.38 -3.65
CA THR A 23 14.37 -11.61 -2.79
C THR A 23 13.07 -11.11 -3.42
N ALA A 24 13.09 -9.95 -4.05
CA ALA A 24 11.93 -9.40 -4.75
C ALA A 24 11.61 -10.22 -6.02
N ILE A 25 12.64 -10.63 -6.79
CA ILE A 25 12.46 -11.53 -7.94
C ILE A 25 11.76 -12.82 -7.48
N GLY A 26 12.24 -13.44 -6.40
CA GLY A 26 11.65 -14.66 -5.84
C GLY A 26 10.19 -14.46 -5.41
N GLN A 27 9.85 -13.30 -4.82
CA GLN A 27 8.47 -12.96 -4.44
C GLN A 27 7.56 -12.76 -5.65
N VAL A 28 8.01 -12.08 -6.70
CA VAL A 28 7.25 -11.92 -7.95
C VAL A 28 6.96 -13.27 -8.59
N ILE A 29 7.98 -14.13 -8.76
CA ILE A 29 7.81 -15.47 -9.33
C ILE A 29 6.87 -16.31 -8.44
N GLY A 30 7.01 -16.24 -7.11
CA GLY A 30 6.13 -16.91 -6.16
C GLY A 30 4.66 -16.48 -6.35
N MET A 31 4.39 -15.20 -6.53
CA MET A 31 3.06 -14.69 -6.81
C MET A 31 2.53 -15.14 -8.19
N LEU A 32 3.38 -15.16 -9.21
CA LEU A 32 3.02 -15.62 -10.57
C LEU A 32 2.78 -17.14 -10.64
N ASN A 33 3.19 -17.88 -9.62
CA ASN A 33 2.86 -19.31 -9.46
C ASN A 33 1.49 -19.55 -8.81
N GLU A 34 0.77 -18.48 -8.43
CA GLU A 34 -0.54 -18.56 -7.80
C GLU A 34 -1.66 -18.18 -8.76
N VAL A 35 -2.80 -18.81 -8.60
CA VAL A 35 -3.99 -18.65 -9.46
C VAL A 35 -4.59 -17.23 -9.43
N ILE A 36 -4.19 -16.40 -8.46
CA ILE A 36 -4.61 -15.00 -8.38
C ILE A 36 -4.11 -14.16 -9.56
N THR A 37 -3.06 -14.62 -10.23
CA THR A 37 -2.50 -13.92 -11.40
C THR A 37 -3.01 -14.47 -12.73
N GLU A 38 -3.81 -15.54 -12.72
CA GLU A 38 -4.39 -16.14 -13.93
C GLU A 38 -5.31 -15.16 -14.66
N ASN A 39 -5.11 -14.97 -15.97
CA ASN A 39 -5.86 -14.02 -16.81
C ASN A 39 -5.79 -12.55 -16.33
N THR A 40 -4.69 -12.15 -15.69
CA THR A 40 -4.42 -10.79 -15.27
C THR A 40 -3.24 -10.19 -16.03
N THR A 41 -3.06 -8.86 -15.96
CA THR A 41 -1.83 -8.21 -16.42
C THR A 41 -1.04 -7.76 -15.19
N VAL A 42 0.21 -8.23 -15.06
CA VAL A 42 1.07 -7.91 -13.92
C VAL A 42 2.20 -7.00 -14.37
N ALA A 43 2.28 -5.82 -13.79
CA ALA A 43 3.34 -4.84 -14.04
C ALA A 43 4.01 -4.47 -12.71
N ILE A 44 5.35 -4.46 -12.70
CA ILE A 44 6.17 -4.20 -11.54
C ILE A 44 6.93 -2.89 -11.74
N MET A 45 6.70 -1.94 -10.82
CA MET A 45 7.22 -0.57 -10.89
C MET A 45 8.73 -0.49 -10.61
N PRO A 46 9.41 0.58 -11.05
CA PRO A 46 10.86 0.75 -10.86
C PRO A 46 11.33 0.79 -9.41
N ASP A 47 10.47 1.20 -8.49
CA ASP A 47 10.74 1.28 -7.05
C ASP A 47 10.54 -0.05 -6.31
N VAL A 48 10.42 -1.15 -7.04
CA VAL A 48 10.17 -2.49 -6.50
C VAL A 48 11.18 -2.88 -5.43
N HIS A 49 10.66 -3.45 -4.33
CA HIS A 49 11.44 -4.07 -3.26
C HIS A 49 10.60 -5.11 -2.51
N ALA A 50 11.27 -5.94 -1.70
CA ALA A 50 10.59 -7.01 -0.97
C ALA A 50 9.52 -6.47 0.00
N GLY A 51 8.38 -7.15 0.06
CA GLY A 51 7.25 -6.81 0.91
C GLY A 51 6.60 -8.04 1.54
N LYS A 52 5.61 -7.84 2.42
CA LYS A 52 4.85 -8.96 3.00
C LYS A 52 3.83 -9.49 1.98
N GLY A 53 3.89 -10.78 1.67
CA GLY A 53 2.99 -11.47 0.73
C GLY A 53 3.34 -11.26 -0.74
N SER A 54 3.61 -10.03 -1.17
CA SER A 54 4.10 -9.69 -2.50
C SER A 54 5.01 -8.48 -2.42
N THR A 55 5.75 -8.19 -3.49
CA THR A 55 6.60 -7.00 -3.59
C THR A 55 5.78 -5.72 -3.51
N ILE A 56 6.38 -4.68 -2.95
CA ILE A 56 5.95 -3.30 -3.10
C ILE A 56 6.36 -2.83 -4.50
N GLY A 57 5.58 -1.98 -5.14
CA GLY A 57 5.72 -1.65 -6.56
C GLY A 57 4.97 -2.62 -7.48
N THR A 58 3.99 -3.39 -6.96
CA THR A 58 3.20 -4.35 -7.74
C THR A 58 1.87 -3.76 -8.17
N THR A 59 1.53 -3.92 -9.46
CA THR A 59 0.20 -3.64 -9.99
C THR A 59 -0.36 -4.87 -10.71
N ILE A 60 -1.65 -5.14 -10.51
CA ILE A 60 -2.36 -6.24 -11.16
C ILE A 60 -3.66 -5.71 -11.76
N LYS A 61 -3.76 -5.75 -13.08
CA LYS A 61 -5.02 -5.52 -13.78
C LYS A 61 -5.83 -6.80 -13.78
N LEU A 62 -6.94 -6.78 -13.08
CA LEU A 62 -7.86 -7.90 -12.93
C LEU A 62 -8.62 -8.21 -14.25
N PRO A 63 -9.20 -9.42 -14.41
CA PRO A 63 -10.02 -9.76 -15.54
C PRO A 63 -11.19 -8.77 -15.73
N GLU A 64 -11.64 -8.57 -16.98
CA GLU A 64 -12.78 -7.69 -17.28
C GLU A 64 -14.06 -8.13 -16.55
N ASN A 65 -14.31 -9.44 -16.52
CA ASN A 65 -15.48 -9.97 -15.83
C ASN A 65 -15.22 -10.05 -14.33
N ARG A 66 -15.91 -9.21 -13.56
CA ARG A 66 -15.78 -9.17 -12.10
C ARG A 66 -16.05 -10.49 -11.38
N LYS A 67 -16.79 -11.40 -11.98
CA LYS A 67 -17.05 -12.75 -11.41
C LYS A 67 -15.81 -13.62 -11.36
N ASP A 68 -14.79 -13.29 -12.17
CA ASP A 68 -13.52 -14.02 -12.25
C ASP A 68 -12.43 -13.42 -11.35
N TRP A 69 -12.75 -12.34 -10.63
CA TRP A 69 -11.80 -11.69 -9.73
C TRP A 69 -11.43 -12.60 -8.57
N LYS A 70 -10.12 -12.72 -8.35
CA LYS A 70 -9.51 -13.38 -7.21
C LYS A 70 -8.56 -12.38 -6.57
N VAL A 71 -8.85 -11.93 -5.36
CA VAL A 71 -8.06 -10.87 -4.70
C VAL A 71 -7.47 -11.38 -3.40
N CYS A 72 -6.15 -11.31 -3.29
CA CYS A 72 -5.44 -11.60 -2.06
C CYS A 72 -5.26 -10.30 -1.24
N PRO A 73 -5.75 -10.23 0.01
CA PRO A 73 -5.59 -9.02 0.84
C PRO A 73 -4.12 -8.62 1.06
N ASN A 74 -3.21 -9.58 1.21
CA ASN A 74 -1.78 -9.30 1.35
C ASN A 74 -1.14 -8.68 0.09
N VAL A 75 -1.75 -8.84 -1.09
CA VAL A 75 -1.30 -8.21 -2.34
C VAL A 75 -1.77 -6.76 -2.46
N VAL A 76 -2.73 -6.34 -1.62
CA VAL A 76 -3.13 -4.92 -1.56
C VAL A 76 -2.28 -4.12 -0.58
N SER A 77 -2.10 -4.59 0.61
CA SER A 77 -1.31 -4.07 1.74
C SER A 77 -2.12 -4.06 3.04
N VAL A 78 -1.41 -4.00 4.17
CA VAL A 78 -2.04 -3.75 5.49
C VAL A 78 -2.29 -2.26 5.73
N ASP A 79 -1.59 -1.38 5.03
CA ASP A 79 -1.81 0.08 5.07
C ASP A 79 -2.68 0.51 3.88
N ILE A 80 -3.94 0.05 3.93
CA ILE A 80 -4.94 0.34 2.90
C ILE A 80 -5.16 1.85 2.82
N GLY A 81 -5.12 2.41 1.60
CA GLY A 81 -5.35 3.82 1.37
C GLY A 81 -4.19 4.72 1.85
N CYS A 82 -2.97 4.15 2.05
CA CYS A 82 -1.79 4.99 2.20
C CYS A 82 -1.64 5.89 0.97
N SER A 83 -1.36 7.17 1.21
CA SER A 83 -1.44 8.20 0.18
C SER A 83 -0.64 9.43 0.56
N MET A 84 -0.27 10.17 -0.46
CA MET A 84 0.26 11.52 -0.37
C MET A 84 -0.86 12.52 -0.62
N ARG A 85 -1.01 13.54 0.26
CA ARG A 85 -1.85 14.71 -0.01
C ARG A 85 -1.03 15.96 0.12
N ALA A 86 -1.02 16.79 -0.91
CA ALA A 86 -0.31 18.05 -0.95
C ALA A 86 -1.28 19.23 -1.07
N VAL A 87 -0.99 20.31 -0.34
CA VAL A 87 -1.69 21.59 -0.43
C VAL A 87 -0.70 22.69 -0.78
N LYS A 88 -1.05 23.50 -1.78
CA LYS A 88 -0.26 24.68 -2.18
C LYS A 88 -0.63 25.86 -1.29
N LEU A 89 0.37 26.51 -0.74
CA LEU A 89 0.20 27.63 0.18
C LEU A 89 0.37 28.95 -0.53
N LYS A 90 -0.40 29.95 -0.11
CA LYS A 90 -0.25 31.35 -0.59
C LYS A 90 0.96 32.03 0.02
N GLU A 91 1.29 31.67 1.27
CA GLU A 91 2.33 32.30 2.10
C GLU A 91 3.73 31.96 1.56
N GLN A 92 4.61 32.99 1.49
CA GLN A 92 5.98 32.86 0.99
C GLN A 92 7.02 32.83 2.13
N ASN A 93 6.71 33.46 3.24
CA ASN A 93 7.60 33.51 4.40
C ASN A 93 7.00 32.67 5.53
N ILE A 94 7.58 31.50 5.75
CA ILE A 94 7.07 30.53 6.74
C ILE A 94 8.10 30.38 7.85
N ASP A 95 7.67 30.59 9.09
CA ASP A 95 8.47 30.27 10.29
C ASP A 95 8.50 28.78 10.52
N LEU A 96 9.61 28.14 10.10
CA LEU A 96 9.78 26.68 10.19
C LEU A 96 9.82 26.18 11.63
N LYS A 97 10.36 26.98 12.56
CA LYS A 97 10.38 26.60 13.98
C LYS A 97 8.97 26.62 14.58
N LYS A 98 8.17 27.60 14.22
CA LYS A 98 6.76 27.67 14.63
C LYS A 98 5.98 26.50 14.03
N LEU A 99 6.21 26.17 12.75
CA LEU A 99 5.60 25.03 12.09
C LEU A 99 5.93 23.71 12.79
N ASP A 100 7.21 23.48 13.11
CA ASP A 100 7.66 22.29 13.83
C ASP A 100 7.00 22.16 15.21
N ASN A 101 6.96 23.25 15.99
CA ASN A 101 6.29 23.27 17.29
C ASN A 101 4.80 22.91 17.18
N ILE A 102 4.09 23.51 16.22
CA ILE A 102 2.67 23.24 15.97
C ILE A 102 2.45 21.77 15.58
N ILE A 103 3.28 21.21 14.70
CA ILE A 103 3.17 19.80 14.31
C ILE A 103 3.39 18.89 15.51
N ASN A 104 4.44 19.13 16.31
CA ASN A 104 4.73 18.34 17.50
C ASN A 104 3.61 18.42 18.55
N GLU A 105 2.96 19.58 18.70
CA GLU A 105 1.87 19.79 19.66
C GLU A 105 0.54 19.17 19.20
N LEU A 106 0.18 19.34 17.92
CA LEU A 106 -1.16 19.06 17.44
C LEU A 106 -1.32 17.70 16.74
N ILE A 107 -0.23 17.10 16.24
CA ILE A 107 -0.29 15.91 15.41
C ILE A 107 0.41 14.74 16.10
N PRO A 108 -0.33 13.86 16.79
CA PRO A 108 0.26 12.64 17.36
C PRO A 108 0.91 11.80 16.26
N ALA A 109 2.13 11.30 16.53
CA ALA A 109 2.93 10.54 15.59
C ALA A 109 3.37 9.20 16.21
N GLY A 110 3.87 8.27 15.39
CA GLY A 110 4.26 6.94 15.82
C GLY A 110 3.07 6.11 16.31
N GLN A 111 3.16 5.61 17.53
CA GLN A 111 2.12 4.83 18.20
C GLN A 111 1.08 5.71 18.92
N ASN A 112 1.34 7.01 19.04
CA ASN A 112 0.48 7.94 19.75
C ASN A 112 -0.80 8.21 18.97
N ILE A 113 -1.89 8.37 19.70
CA ILE A 113 -3.22 8.75 19.21
C ILE A 113 -3.80 9.85 20.09
N TYR A 114 -4.88 10.48 19.69
CA TYR A 114 -5.55 11.47 20.51
C TYR A 114 -6.14 10.85 21.79
N ASP A 115 -6.14 11.59 22.90
CA ASP A 115 -6.73 11.13 24.17
C ASP A 115 -8.25 10.99 24.09
N LYS A 116 -8.88 11.76 23.21
CA LYS A 116 -10.35 11.81 23.02
C LYS A 116 -10.69 11.83 21.55
N PRO A 117 -11.89 11.31 21.17
CA PRO A 117 -12.43 11.46 19.83
C PRO A 117 -12.45 12.92 19.38
N GLN A 118 -12.12 13.16 18.13
CA GLN A 118 -12.06 14.51 17.57
C GLN A 118 -13.45 14.96 17.03
N ALA A 119 -13.57 16.20 16.60
CA ALA A 119 -14.84 16.80 16.16
C ALA A 119 -15.56 16.02 15.03
N ASN A 120 -14.82 15.25 14.22
CA ASN A 120 -15.34 14.41 13.15
C ASN A 120 -15.82 13.01 13.59
N ALA A 121 -15.77 12.68 14.89
CA ALA A 121 -16.07 11.34 15.39
C ALA A 121 -17.46 10.83 14.94
N LYS A 122 -18.49 11.68 14.91
CA LYS A 122 -19.83 11.30 14.45
C LYS A 122 -19.84 10.83 12.99
N GLN A 123 -19.08 11.49 12.13
CA GLN A 123 -18.89 11.08 10.72
C GLN A 123 -18.19 9.72 10.64
N LEU A 124 -17.15 9.53 11.45
CA LEU A 124 -16.39 8.29 11.48
C LEU A 124 -17.22 7.11 12.00
N TYR A 125 -18.02 7.29 13.05
CA TYR A 125 -18.92 6.22 13.51
C TYR A 125 -19.87 5.79 12.39
N LYS A 126 -20.50 6.76 11.70
CA LYS A 126 -21.40 6.46 10.57
C LYS A 126 -20.68 5.73 9.42
N LEU A 127 -19.44 6.10 9.13
CA LEU A 127 -18.63 5.46 8.10
C LEU A 127 -18.32 4.01 8.49
N LEU A 128 -17.89 3.78 9.73
CA LEU A 128 -17.45 2.49 10.24
C LEU A 128 -18.61 1.50 10.46
N ASP A 129 -19.85 1.98 10.68
CA ASP A 129 -21.06 1.15 10.73
C ASP A 129 -21.31 0.41 9.40
N GLY A 130 -20.72 0.87 8.30
CA GLY A 130 -20.79 0.22 6.99
C GLY A 130 -19.85 -0.98 6.78
N LEU A 131 -18.98 -1.29 7.74
CA LEU A 131 -18.07 -2.45 7.63
C LEU A 131 -18.85 -3.77 7.59
N SER A 132 -18.38 -4.73 6.83
CA SER A 132 -18.98 -6.07 6.70
C SER A 132 -18.85 -6.94 7.96
N PHE A 133 -18.09 -6.48 8.95
CA PHE A 133 -17.90 -7.15 10.24
C PHE A 133 -17.98 -6.13 11.40
N PRO A 134 -18.38 -6.55 12.61
CA PRO A 134 -18.49 -5.65 13.74
C PRO A 134 -17.12 -5.14 14.19
N LEU A 135 -17.01 -3.82 14.36
CA LEU A 135 -15.85 -3.15 14.94
C LEU A 135 -16.32 -2.46 16.24
N GLU A 136 -15.90 -2.99 17.38
CA GLU A 136 -16.42 -2.61 18.70
C GLU A 136 -15.32 -2.45 19.75
N GLY A 137 -15.69 -1.91 20.90
CA GLY A 137 -14.84 -1.81 22.09
C GLY A 137 -13.55 -1.03 21.86
N GLU A 138 -12.46 -1.50 22.44
CA GLU A 138 -11.15 -0.84 22.36
C GLU A 138 -10.63 -0.65 20.94
N LYS A 139 -10.97 -1.57 20.02
CA LYS A 139 -10.55 -1.44 18.61
C LYS A 139 -11.25 -0.27 17.93
N LEU A 140 -12.56 -0.13 18.14
CA LEU A 140 -13.32 1.01 17.60
C LEU A 140 -12.82 2.33 18.19
N ASP A 141 -12.64 2.40 19.53
CA ASP A 141 -12.11 3.58 20.20
C ASP A 141 -10.74 3.97 19.65
N ARG A 142 -9.83 3.00 19.50
CA ARG A 142 -8.52 3.23 18.91
C ARG A 142 -8.61 3.76 17.47
N VAL A 143 -9.48 3.21 16.64
CA VAL A 143 -9.68 3.66 15.25
C VAL A 143 -10.19 5.10 15.25
N ILE A 144 -11.22 5.43 16.02
CA ILE A 144 -11.77 6.78 16.11
C ILE A 144 -10.72 7.81 16.55
N ARG A 145 -9.91 7.47 17.57
CA ARG A 145 -8.89 8.36 18.14
C ARG A 145 -7.62 8.44 17.29
N SER A 146 -7.38 7.49 16.40
CA SER A 146 -6.21 7.54 15.50
C SER A 146 -6.45 8.32 14.20
N CYS A 147 -7.68 8.72 13.90
CA CYS A 147 -7.97 9.56 12.74
C CYS A 147 -7.37 10.97 12.91
N GLY A 148 -6.63 11.45 11.93
CA GLY A 148 -5.91 12.73 12.01
C GLY A 148 -4.56 12.64 12.74
N THR A 149 -4.02 11.42 12.96
CA THR A 149 -2.66 11.20 13.47
C THR A 149 -1.73 10.75 12.35
N LEU A 150 -0.44 11.10 12.45
CA LEU A 150 0.51 10.82 11.37
C LEU A 150 0.88 9.34 11.26
N GLY A 151 1.17 8.68 12.38
CA GLY A 151 1.73 7.34 12.39
C GLY A 151 3.25 7.33 12.32
N GLY A 152 3.82 6.15 12.08
CA GLY A 152 5.26 5.92 12.03
C GLY A 152 5.71 5.26 10.73
N GLY A 153 6.93 4.79 10.71
CA GLY A 153 7.54 4.18 9.54
C GLY A 153 7.88 5.21 8.47
N ASN A 154 7.39 5.00 7.25
CA ASN A 154 7.62 5.94 6.14
C ASN A 154 6.67 7.15 6.13
N HIS A 155 5.76 7.28 7.11
CA HIS A 155 4.86 8.43 7.20
C HIS A 155 5.62 9.70 7.59
N TYR A 156 5.25 10.84 7.01
CA TYR A 156 5.92 12.12 7.22
C TYR A 156 5.02 13.32 6.89
N LEU A 157 5.47 14.48 7.34
CA LEU A 157 5.01 15.80 6.91
C LEU A 157 6.20 16.54 6.31
N GLU A 158 5.99 17.21 5.19
CA GLU A 158 7.04 17.93 4.47
C GLU A 158 6.51 19.29 3.98
N LEU A 159 7.30 20.34 4.17
CA LEU A 159 7.11 21.58 3.46
C LEU A 159 8.22 21.70 2.42
N GLY A 160 7.83 21.75 1.16
CA GLY A 160 8.74 21.87 0.04
C GLY A 160 8.48 23.14 -0.78
N THR A 161 9.40 23.43 -1.69
CA THR A 161 9.34 24.59 -2.59
C THR A 161 9.45 24.12 -4.02
N ASP A 162 8.54 24.58 -4.90
CA ASP A 162 8.57 24.34 -6.34
C ASP A 162 9.51 25.32 -7.06
N SER A 163 9.72 25.16 -8.38
CA SER A 163 10.60 26.00 -9.19
C SER A 163 10.17 27.47 -9.27
N ASN A 164 8.92 27.76 -8.91
CA ASN A 164 8.34 29.11 -8.87
C ASN A 164 8.40 29.70 -7.44
N ASN A 165 9.17 29.09 -6.54
CA ASN A 165 9.25 29.45 -5.12
C ASN A 165 7.89 29.39 -4.38
N GLN A 166 6.95 28.56 -4.86
CA GLN A 166 5.70 28.34 -4.17
C GLN A 166 5.84 27.18 -3.18
N HIS A 167 5.22 27.30 -2.01
CA HIS A 167 5.31 26.30 -0.97
C HIS A 167 4.20 25.26 -1.06
N TRP A 168 4.57 24.00 -0.87
CA TRP A 168 3.67 22.86 -0.80
C TRP A 168 3.84 22.15 0.54
N LEU A 169 2.76 22.08 1.31
CA LEU A 169 2.71 21.25 2.52
C LEU A 169 2.12 19.89 2.17
N THR A 170 2.90 18.84 2.38
CA THR A 170 2.56 17.47 2.00
C THR A 170 2.49 16.59 3.24
N VAL A 171 1.45 15.74 3.30
CA VAL A 171 1.33 14.67 4.31
C VAL A 171 1.32 13.31 3.65
N HIS A 172 2.12 12.38 4.18
CA HIS A 172 2.12 10.98 3.84
C HIS A 172 1.63 10.16 5.03
N THR A 173 0.43 9.57 4.93
CA THR A 173 -0.12 8.66 5.94
C THR A 173 -1.27 7.84 5.36
N GLY A 174 -1.62 6.73 6.03
CA GLY A 174 -2.64 5.78 5.60
C GLY A 174 -3.83 5.67 6.54
N SER A 175 -4.47 4.50 6.50
CA SER A 175 -5.69 4.20 7.30
C SER A 175 -5.42 3.82 8.75
N ARG A 176 -4.20 3.96 9.22
CA ARG A 176 -3.81 3.72 10.61
C ARG A 176 -4.23 2.31 11.08
N ALA A 177 -4.82 2.20 12.29
CA ALA A 177 -5.28 0.93 12.84
C ALA A 177 -6.37 0.26 11.99
N LEU A 178 -7.22 1.03 11.31
CA LEU A 178 -8.34 0.49 10.54
C LEU A 178 -7.86 -0.40 9.39
N GLY A 179 -6.90 0.05 8.60
CA GLY A 179 -6.37 -0.74 7.47
C GLY A 179 -5.79 -2.08 7.92
N VAL A 180 -5.04 -2.09 9.02
CA VAL A 180 -4.50 -3.34 9.60
C VAL A 180 -5.63 -4.28 10.03
N ILE A 181 -6.69 -3.74 10.65
CA ILE A 181 -7.86 -4.54 11.10
C ILE A 181 -8.57 -5.15 9.89
N VAL A 182 -8.89 -4.35 8.88
CA VAL A 182 -9.57 -4.79 7.65
C VAL A 182 -8.73 -5.83 6.91
N ALA A 183 -7.46 -5.53 6.62
CA ALA A 183 -6.57 -6.46 5.91
C ALA A 183 -6.41 -7.79 6.65
N THR A 184 -6.21 -7.74 7.98
CA THR A 184 -6.03 -8.95 8.79
C THR A 184 -7.30 -9.77 8.88
N HIS A 185 -8.47 -9.13 9.01
CA HIS A 185 -9.77 -9.80 9.03
C HIS A 185 -9.98 -10.60 7.75
N HIS A 186 -9.87 -9.95 6.60
CA HIS A 186 -10.12 -10.57 5.30
C HIS A 186 -9.04 -11.57 4.88
N GLN A 187 -7.77 -11.36 5.28
CA GLN A 187 -6.72 -12.37 5.06
C GLN A 187 -6.98 -13.66 5.85
N LYS A 188 -7.50 -13.54 7.09
CA LYS A 188 -7.90 -14.72 7.88
C LYS A 188 -9.07 -15.46 7.23
N ILE A 189 -10.05 -14.74 6.68
CA ILE A 189 -11.15 -15.37 5.92
C ILE A 189 -10.57 -16.10 4.71
N ALA A 190 -9.72 -15.47 3.91
CA ALA A 190 -9.09 -16.08 2.75
C ALA A 190 -8.31 -17.37 3.13
N GLN A 191 -7.53 -17.33 4.21
CA GLN A 191 -6.83 -18.50 4.74
C GLN A 191 -7.79 -19.57 5.27
N GLY A 192 -8.89 -19.17 5.92
CA GLY A 192 -9.96 -20.07 6.36
C GLY A 192 -10.58 -20.84 5.20
N LEU A 193 -10.82 -20.18 4.06
CA LEU A 193 -11.32 -20.79 2.84
C LEU A 193 -10.37 -21.86 2.26
N LEU A 194 -9.05 -21.74 2.50
CA LEU A 194 -8.11 -22.82 2.15
C LEU A 194 -8.28 -24.06 3.01
N SER A 195 -8.66 -23.91 4.28
CA SER A 195 -8.90 -25.04 5.17
C SER A 195 -10.11 -25.88 4.74
N GLU A 196 -11.01 -25.35 3.92
CA GLU A 196 -12.10 -26.11 3.31
C GLU A 196 -11.59 -27.22 2.41
N ASN A 197 -10.38 -27.10 1.85
CA ASN A 197 -9.75 -28.22 1.12
C ASN A 197 -9.60 -29.47 2.01
N LYS A 198 -9.47 -29.32 3.33
CA LYS A 198 -9.47 -30.45 4.27
C LYS A 198 -10.84 -31.11 4.38
N LYS A 199 -11.92 -30.36 4.22
CA LYS A 199 -13.29 -30.89 4.19
C LYS A 199 -13.51 -31.80 2.99
N ILE A 200 -12.83 -31.55 1.88
CA ILE A 200 -12.92 -32.38 0.67
C ILE A 200 -12.45 -33.80 0.95
N ASN A 201 -11.34 -33.98 1.67
CA ASN A 201 -10.88 -35.30 2.07
C ASN A 201 -11.93 -36.01 2.93
N GLN A 202 -12.57 -35.29 3.85
CA GLN A 202 -13.63 -35.84 4.70
C GLN A 202 -14.88 -36.17 3.86
N GLU A 203 -15.31 -35.31 2.94
CA GLU A 203 -16.42 -35.59 2.03
C GLU A 203 -16.18 -36.87 1.18
N ILE A 204 -14.94 -37.06 0.71
CA ILE A 204 -14.54 -38.28 -0.02
C ILE A 204 -14.67 -39.50 0.87
N ILE A 205 -14.11 -39.43 2.09
CA ILE A 205 -14.15 -40.52 3.06
C ILE A 205 -15.60 -40.85 3.43
N ASP A 206 -16.40 -39.85 3.78
CA ASP A 206 -17.79 -40.05 4.20
C ASP A 206 -18.65 -40.65 3.08
N TYR A 207 -18.52 -40.14 1.84
CA TYR A 207 -19.25 -40.66 0.68
C TYR A 207 -18.87 -42.10 0.41
N LEU A 208 -17.60 -42.45 0.33
CA LEU A 208 -17.13 -43.79 0.03
C LEU A 208 -17.51 -44.77 1.15
N THR A 209 -17.45 -44.34 2.39
CA THR A 209 -17.85 -45.13 3.56
C THR A 209 -19.36 -45.43 3.52
N ALA A 210 -20.19 -44.39 3.30
CA ALA A 210 -21.65 -44.52 3.21
C ALA A 210 -22.11 -45.45 2.05
N ASN A 211 -21.28 -45.55 0.99
CA ASN A 211 -21.57 -46.40 -0.17
C ASN A 211 -20.83 -47.74 -0.14
N GLY A 212 -20.23 -48.15 0.97
CA GLY A 212 -19.54 -49.44 1.14
C GLY A 212 -18.23 -49.57 0.34
N ARG A 213 -17.64 -48.45 -0.13
CA ARG A 213 -16.45 -48.40 -1.01
C ARG A 213 -15.19 -48.04 -0.22
N THR A 214 -15.06 -48.50 1.00
CA THR A 214 -13.95 -48.10 1.91
C THR A 214 -12.56 -48.49 1.38
N THR A 215 -12.46 -49.56 0.58
CA THR A 215 -11.20 -50.00 -0.04
C THR A 215 -10.67 -49.02 -1.09
N GLU A 216 -11.51 -48.15 -1.61
CA GLU A 216 -11.14 -47.17 -2.62
C GLU A 216 -10.67 -45.82 -2.02
N ILE A 217 -10.87 -45.61 -0.71
CA ILE A 217 -10.57 -44.31 -0.05
C ILE A 217 -9.13 -43.86 -0.35
N GLN A 218 -8.15 -44.75 -0.15
CA GLN A 218 -6.74 -44.38 -0.30
C GLN A 218 -6.37 -44.01 -1.77
N SER A 219 -6.93 -44.75 -2.75
CA SER A 219 -6.66 -44.48 -4.17
C SER A 219 -7.31 -43.13 -4.58
N VAL A 220 -8.57 -42.91 -4.21
CA VAL A 220 -9.30 -41.67 -4.53
C VAL A 220 -8.67 -40.45 -3.84
N LEU A 221 -8.25 -40.59 -2.59
CA LEU A 221 -7.50 -39.50 -1.90
C LEU A 221 -6.14 -39.23 -2.56
N ASN A 222 -5.44 -40.26 -3.05
CA ASN A 222 -4.20 -40.08 -3.80
C ASN A 222 -4.43 -39.36 -5.11
N ASP A 223 -5.46 -39.73 -5.87
CA ASP A 223 -5.84 -39.11 -7.13
C ASP A 223 -6.25 -37.66 -6.91
N TYR A 224 -7.01 -37.36 -5.85
CA TYR A 224 -7.35 -35.99 -5.47
C TYR A 224 -6.12 -35.17 -5.09
N ASN A 225 -5.27 -35.69 -4.21
CA ASN A 225 -4.16 -34.94 -3.64
C ASN A 225 -2.96 -34.79 -4.60
N LYS A 226 -2.65 -35.83 -5.42
CA LYS A 226 -1.49 -35.83 -6.32
C LYS A 226 -1.86 -35.39 -7.75
N ASN A 227 -2.99 -35.89 -8.28
CA ASN A 227 -3.38 -35.69 -9.66
C ASN A 227 -4.43 -34.59 -9.84
N HIS A 228 -4.88 -33.99 -8.71
CA HIS A 228 -5.87 -32.90 -8.65
C HIS A 228 -7.24 -33.29 -9.28
N ILE A 229 -7.57 -34.59 -9.32
CA ILE A 229 -8.84 -35.10 -9.80
C ILE A 229 -9.87 -35.04 -8.68
N THR A 230 -10.86 -34.13 -8.79
CA THR A 230 -11.94 -34.00 -7.81
C THR A 230 -13.10 -34.90 -8.22
N PRO A 231 -13.53 -35.85 -7.37
CA PRO A 231 -14.68 -36.70 -7.69
C PRO A 231 -15.96 -35.89 -7.86
N SER A 232 -16.85 -36.31 -8.76
CA SER A 232 -18.08 -35.58 -9.10
C SER A 232 -19.09 -35.43 -7.95
N TYR A 233 -19.00 -36.27 -6.92
CA TYR A 233 -19.84 -36.21 -5.73
C TYR A 233 -19.34 -35.24 -4.66
N VAL A 234 -18.12 -34.69 -4.79
CA VAL A 234 -17.56 -33.69 -3.89
C VAL A 234 -18.19 -32.31 -4.21
N LYS A 235 -18.83 -31.73 -3.24
CA LYS A 235 -19.50 -30.42 -3.35
C LYS A 235 -18.57 -29.22 -3.06
N THR A 236 -17.61 -29.42 -2.16
CA THR A 236 -16.64 -28.38 -1.79
C THR A 236 -15.68 -28.10 -2.95
N LYS A 237 -15.60 -26.84 -3.38
CA LYS A 237 -14.70 -26.42 -4.47
C LYS A 237 -13.27 -26.31 -3.99
N LYS A 238 -12.36 -27.07 -4.60
CA LYS A 238 -10.92 -26.98 -4.30
C LYS A 238 -10.37 -25.60 -4.68
N ARG A 239 -9.61 -25.00 -3.77
CA ARG A 239 -8.88 -23.76 -4.01
C ARG A 239 -7.40 -24.06 -4.28
N PRO A 240 -6.90 -23.79 -5.49
CA PRO A 240 -5.51 -24.03 -5.83
C PRO A 240 -4.62 -22.89 -5.31
N VAL A 241 -4.21 -22.94 -4.06
CA VAL A 241 -3.24 -22.01 -3.46
C VAL A 241 -2.10 -22.84 -2.88
N ILE A 242 -0.88 -22.49 -3.26
CA ILE A 242 0.35 -23.11 -2.76
C ILE A 242 0.83 -22.40 -1.51
N ASN A 243 0.80 -21.05 -1.52
CA ASN A 243 1.25 -20.22 -0.41
C ASN A 243 0.05 -19.65 0.37
N PRO A 244 -0.14 -19.98 1.68
CA PRO A 244 -1.23 -19.44 2.49
C PRO A 244 -1.22 -17.90 2.62
N ASP A 245 -0.06 -17.26 2.50
CA ASP A 245 0.04 -15.79 2.51
C ASP A 245 -0.54 -15.15 1.24
N LEU A 246 -0.73 -15.93 0.18
CA LEU A 246 -1.36 -15.55 -1.08
C LEU A 246 -2.78 -16.11 -1.22
N ALA A 247 -3.38 -16.55 -0.11
CA ALA A 247 -4.79 -16.93 -0.08
C ALA A 247 -5.69 -15.78 -0.54
N TYR A 248 -6.73 -16.10 -1.33
CA TYR A 248 -7.55 -15.11 -2.00
C TYR A 248 -9.03 -15.19 -1.63
N LEU A 249 -9.72 -14.11 -1.89
CA LEU A 249 -11.17 -13.96 -1.79
C LEU A 249 -11.78 -13.94 -3.20
N ASP A 250 -12.96 -14.50 -3.32
CA ASP A 250 -13.84 -14.44 -4.50
C ASP A 250 -15.30 -14.34 -4.06
N GLY A 251 -16.23 -14.17 -4.99
CA GLY A 251 -17.67 -14.17 -4.72
C GLY A 251 -18.11 -13.20 -3.64
N THR A 252 -18.88 -13.68 -2.65
CA THR A 252 -19.45 -12.86 -1.57
C THR A 252 -18.38 -12.27 -0.67
N GLU A 253 -17.37 -13.06 -0.27
CA GLU A 253 -16.31 -12.60 0.61
C GLU A 253 -15.44 -11.52 -0.05
N LEU A 254 -15.25 -11.61 -1.37
CA LEU A 254 -14.61 -10.52 -2.11
C LEU A 254 -15.44 -9.24 -2.09
N ASN A 255 -16.77 -9.33 -2.24
CA ASN A 255 -17.62 -8.14 -2.18
C ASN A 255 -17.58 -7.46 -0.80
N HIS A 256 -17.55 -8.23 0.28
CA HIS A 256 -17.34 -7.70 1.64
C HIS A 256 -16.00 -6.98 1.75
N TYR A 257 -14.92 -7.59 1.26
CA TYR A 257 -13.59 -6.97 1.28
C TYR A 257 -13.52 -5.68 0.46
N LEU A 258 -14.10 -5.65 -0.74
CA LEU A 258 -14.14 -4.45 -1.58
C LEU A 258 -14.93 -3.29 -0.94
N ASN A 259 -16.02 -3.62 -0.21
CA ASN A 259 -16.74 -2.63 0.60
C ASN A 259 -15.85 -2.06 1.70
N ASP A 260 -15.20 -2.92 2.47
CA ASP A 260 -14.39 -2.52 3.62
C ASP A 260 -13.12 -1.76 3.21
N ILE A 261 -12.55 -2.08 2.04
CA ILE A 261 -11.46 -1.30 1.44
C ILE A 261 -11.92 0.14 1.16
N LYS A 262 -13.10 0.34 0.55
CA LYS A 262 -13.64 1.69 0.29
C LYS A 262 -13.76 2.50 1.58
N ILE A 263 -14.26 1.88 2.65
CA ILE A 263 -14.38 2.49 3.97
C ILE A 263 -13.00 2.88 4.52
N ALA A 264 -12.01 2.00 4.41
CA ALA A 264 -10.65 2.28 4.87
C ALA A 264 -9.98 3.40 4.05
N GLN A 265 -10.20 3.45 2.74
CA GLN A 265 -9.72 4.52 1.85
C GLN A 265 -10.35 5.87 2.24
N GLU A 266 -11.69 5.93 2.41
CA GLU A 266 -12.38 7.14 2.83
C GLU A 266 -11.91 7.63 4.21
N TYR A 267 -11.77 6.71 5.18
CA TYR A 267 -11.20 7.03 6.48
C TYR A 267 -9.80 7.64 6.36
N SER A 268 -8.93 7.07 5.50
CA SER A 268 -7.58 7.58 5.33
C SER A 268 -7.54 8.96 4.69
N THR A 269 -8.41 9.24 3.73
CA THR A 269 -8.58 10.57 3.12
C THR A 269 -9.04 11.60 4.17
N ILE A 270 -10.06 11.27 4.99
CA ILE A 270 -10.50 12.11 6.10
C ILE A 270 -9.35 12.40 7.06
N SER A 271 -8.53 11.39 7.37
CA SER A 271 -7.39 11.52 8.28
C SER A 271 -6.35 12.54 7.77
N ARG A 272 -5.97 12.45 6.47
CA ARG A 272 -5.02 13.40 5.85
C ARG A 272 -5.58 14.82 5.79
N GLN A 273 -6.84 14.97 5.43
CA GLN A 273 -7.53 16.28 5.43
C GLN A 273 -7.50 16.94 6.81
N LEU A 274 -7.75 16.17 7.87
CA LEU A 274 -7.71 16.68 9.25
C LEU A 274 -6.32 17.12 9.67
N ILE A 275 -5.28 16.37 9.31
CA ILE A 275 -3.89 16.75 9.62
C ILE A 275 -3.57 18.10 8.97
N LEU A 276 -3.76 18.20 7.64
CA LEU A 276 -3.45 19.43 6.90
C LEU A 276 -4.30 20.60 7.36
N LYS A 277 -5.60 20.39 7.56
CA LYS A 277 -6.48 21.45 8.07
C LYS A 277 -6.01 22.00 9.40
N ARG A 278 -5.63 21.16 10.37
CA ARG A 278 -5.15 21.60 11.68
C ARG A 278 -3.89 22.43 11.60
N ILE A 279 -2.94 21.99 10.78
CA ILE A 279 -1.68 22.71 10.58
C ILE A 279 -1.97 24.05 9.90
N CYS A 280 -2.77 24.06 8.83
CA CYS A 280 -3.12 25.28 8.12
C CYS A 280 -3.89 26.27 9.02
N ASP A 281 -4.86 25.80 9.80
CA ASP A 281 -5.61 26.66 10.74
C ASP A 281 -4.68 27.28 11.79
N ALA A 282 -3.78 26.49 12.41
CA ALA A 282 -2.87 26.97 13.46
C ALA A 282 -1.76 27.91 12.95
N MET A 283 -1.33 27.72 11.71
CA MET A 283 -0.34 28.58 11.03
C MET A 283 -0.99 29.79 10.35
N ASN A 284 -2.32 29.83 10.21
CA ASN A 284 -3.08 30.78 9.38
C ASN A 284 -2.67 30.71 7.90
N PHE A 285 -2.46 29.50 7.39
CA PHE A 285 -2.15 29.27 5.98
C PHE A 285 -3.40 29.33 5.10
N THR A 286 -3.25 29.91 3.91
CA THR A 286 -4.27 29.96 2.86
C THR A 286 -3.94 28.93 1.78
N VAL A 287 -4.76 27.90 1.64
CA VAL A 287 -4.62 26.89 0.60
C VAL A 287 -5.16 27.42 -0.72
N VAL A 288 -4.39 27.33 -1.79
CA VAL A 288 -4.75 27.82 -3.14
C VAL A 288 -4.92 26.69 -4.17
N ASP A 289 -4.35 25.51 -3.88
CA ASP A 289 -4.50 24.31 -4.70
C ASP A 289 -4.28 23.07 -3.82
N GLU A 290 -4.89 21.95 -4.17
CA GLU A 290 -4.67 20.68 -3.47
C GLU A 290 -4.90 19.47 -4.37
N PHE A 291 -4.20 18.37 -4.11
CA PHE A 291 -4.47 17.08 -4.71
C PHE A 291 -3.95 15.92 -3.85
N GLU A 292 -4.39 14.72 -4.18
CA GLU A 292 -4.07 13.49 -3.45
C GLU A 292 -3.63 12.39 -4.42
N SER A 293 -2.65 11.56 -4.01
CA SER A 293 -2.09 10.47 -4.79
C SER A 293 -2.01 9.21 -3.92
N MET A 294 -2.99 8.30 -4.09
CA MET A 294 -3.11 7.06 -3.33
C MET A 294 -2.28 5.93 -3.94
N HIS A 295 -1.66 5.06 -3.11
CA HIS A 295 -0.72 4.06 -3.62
C HIS A 295 -0.83 2.64 -3.01
N ASN A 296 -1.77 2.39 -2.09
CA ASN A 296 -2.09 1.06 -1.58
C ASN A 296 -3.60 0.85 -1.60
N TYR A 297 -4.15 0.38 -2.72
CA TYR A 297 -5.59 0.28 -2.86
C TYR A 297 -6.02 -0.61 -4.04
N ILE A 298 -7.30 -0.84 -4.13
CA ILE A 298 -7.94 -1.41 -5.32
C ILE A 298 -8.75 -0.29 -5.99
N ASP A 299 -8.40 0.02 -7.23
CA ASP A 299 -9.21 0.79 -8.15
C ASP A 299 -10.33 -0.12 -8.65
N ILE A 300 -11.48 -0.09 -7.96
CA ILE A 300 -12.56 -1.04 -8.19
C ILE A 300 -13.22 -0.81 -9.54
N ASP A 301 -13.28 0.44 -10.00
CA ASP A 301 -13.95 0.82 -11.23
C ASP A 301 -13.13 0.37 -12.46
N ASN A 302 -11.81 0.45 -12.36
CA ASN A 302 -10.89 0.02 -13.41
C ASN A 302 -10.33 -1.40 -13.21
N GLY A 303 -10.63 -2.06 -12.09
CA GLY A 303 -10.15 -3.40 -11.78
C GLY A 303 -8.63 -3.48 -11.65
N ILE A 304 -7.99 -2.54 -10.94
CA ILE A 304 -6.54 -2.51 -10.77
C ILE A 304 -6.18 -2.56 -9.29
N ILE A 305 -5.39 -3.56 -8.92
CA ILE A 305 -4.76 -3.62 -7.59
C ILE A 305 -3.43 -2.86 -7.66
N ARG A 306 -3.19 -1.97 -6.69
CA ARG A 306 -1.94 -1.23 -6.53
C ARG A 306 -1.39 -1.45 -5.13
N LYS A 307 -0.17 -1.98 -5.05
CA LYS A 307 0.60 -2.13 -3.81
C LYS A 307 1.92 -1.39 -3.94
N GLY A 308 2.02 -0.22 -3.30
CA GLY A 308 3.16 0.65 -3.48
C GLY A 308 3.29 1.11 -4.94
N ALA A 309 2.16 1.47 -5.54
CA ALA A 309 2.07 2.06 -6.86
C ALA A 309 0.90 3.03 -6.89
N THR A 310 1.04 4.16 -7.56
CA THR A 310 0.00 5.17 -7.66
C THR A 310 -0.69 5.13 -9.02
N SER A 311 -1.91 5.68 -9.08
CA SER A 311 -2.63 5.87 -10.34
C SER A 311 -1.92 6.88 -11.22
N ALA A 312 -1.90 6.62 -12.53
CA ALA A 312 -1.35 7.50 -13.57
C ALA A 312 -2.22 7.47 -14.82
N HIS A 313 -3.55 7.54 -14.66
CA HIS A 313 -4.47 7.71 -15.77
C HIS A 313 -4.17 9.02 -16.51
N ASN A 314 -4.57 9.12 -17.75
CA ASN A 314 -4.28 10.29 -18.57
C ASN A 314 -4.82 11.59 -17.94
N GLY A 315 -3.93 12.55 -17.69
CA GLY A 315 -4.25 13.83 -17.06
C GLY A 315 -4.40 13.80 -15.52
N GLU A 316 -4.23 12.64 -14.86
CA GLU A 316 -4.30 12.53 -13.42
C GLU A 316 -3.00 13.04 -12.76
N ARG A 317 -3.11 13.91 -11.75
CA ARG A 317 -1.98 14.41 -10.97
C ARG A 317 -1.55 13.39 -9.92
N LEU A 318 -0.26 13.20 -9.77
CA LEU A 318 0.30 12.25 -8.80
C LEU A 318 1.60 12.77 -8.16
N ILE A 319 1.97 12.17 -7.04
CA ILE A 319 3.17 12.50 -6.26
C ILE A 319 4.03 11.25 -6.12
N ILE A 320 5.32 11.36 -6.43
CA ILE A 320 6.31 10.31 -6.22
C ILE A 320 7.37 10.85 -5.25
N PRO A 321 7.28 10.56 -3.93
CA PRO A 321 8.28 10.96 -2.96
C PRO A 321 9.59 10.20 -3.18
N ILE A 322 10.70 10.89 -3.09
CA ILE A 322 12.03 10.29 -3.24
C ILE A 322 12.64 9.99 -1.87
N ASN A 323 13.00 11.01 -1.13
CA ASN A 323 13.50 10.91 0.24
C ASN A 323 13.50 12.31 0.90
N MET A 324 13.89 12.38 2.18
CA MET A 324 13.86 13.60 2.98
C MET A 324 14.74 14.74 2.46
N ARG A 325 15.73 14.45 1.58
CA ARG A 325 16.64 15.44 0.99
C ARG A 325 16.21 15.85 -0.41
N ASP A 326 15.86 14.89 -1.24
CA ASP A 326 15.63 15.10 -2.68
C ASP A 326 14.18 15.52 -2.97
N GLY A 327 13.28 15.31 -2.00
CA GLY A 327 11.88 15.76 -2.05
C GLY A 327 10.97 14.85 -2.84
N SER A 328 10.04 15.45 -3.60
CA SER A 328 8.99 14.74 -4.31
C SER A 328 8.86 15.20 -5.75
N ILE A 329 8.63 14.26 -6.66
CA ILE A 329 8.26 14.53 -8.06
C ILE A 329 6.74 14.69 -8.12
N PHE A 330 6.28 15.84 -8.61
CA PHE A 330 4.88 16.04 -8.98
C PHE A 330 4.77 15.80 -10.48
N ALA A 331 3.80 15.01 -10.89
CA ALA A 331 3.69 14.54 -12.25
C ALA A 331 2.23 14.39 -12.69
N THR A 332 2.05 14.32 -14.01
CA THR A 332 0.76 14.04 -14.65
C THR A 332 0.84 12.70 -15.40
N GLY A 333 -0.10 11.81 -15.14
CA GLY A 333 -0.21 10.49 -15.75
C GLY A 333 -0.44 10.58 -17.28
N LYS A 334 0.18 9.67 -18.02
CA LYS A 334 0.01 9.51 -19.48
C LYS A 334 -1.03 8.45 -19.85
N GLY A 335 -1.56 7.72 -18.88
CA GLY A 335 -2.53 6.66 -19.11
C GLY A 335 -1.96 5.46 -19.85
N ASN A 336 -0.71 5.07 -19.56
CA ASN A 336 -0.04 3.96 -20.24
C ASN A 336 -0.60 2.59 -19.80
N PRO A 337 -1.27 1.82 -20.69
CA PRO A 337 -1.86 0.52 -20.34
C PRO A 337 -0.80 -0.54 -20.01
N ASP A 338 0.41 -0.48 -20.57
CA ASP A 338 1.47 -1.44 -20.29
C ASP A 338 1.93 -1.35 -18.84
N TRP A 339 1.73 -0.19 -18.20
CA TRP A 339 1.99 0.08 -16.80
C TRP A 339 0.76 -0.13 -15.90
N ASN A 340 -0.30 -0.76 -16.41
CA ASN A 340 -1.60 -0.81 -15.74
C ASN A 340 -2.08 0.58 -15.29
N PHE A 341 -1.87 1.63 -16.13
CA PHE A 341 -2.23 3.01 -15.82
C PHE A 341 -1.67 3.47 -14.47
N SER A 342 -0.42 3.12 -14.17
CA SER A 342 0.18 3.31 -12.85
C SER A 342 1.60 3.86 -12.96
N ALA A 343 2.10 4.42 -11.86
CA ALA A 343 3.46 4.89 -11.66
C ALA A 343 4.01 4.41 -10.31
N PRO A 344 5.33 4.45 -10.07
CA PRO A 344 5.88 4.12 -8.76
C PRO A 344 5.35 5.09 -7.69
N HIS A 345 5.28 4.62 -6.44
CA HIS A 345 4.85 5.44 -5.30
C HIS A 345 6.01 6.09 -4.54
N GLY A 346 7.24 5.89 -5.00
CA GLY A 346 8.45 6.42 -4.36
C GLY A 346 9.72 6.04 -5.10
N ALA A 347 10.87 6.25 -4.44
CA ALA A 347 12.17 5.87 -5.02
C ALA A 347 12.46 4.37 -4.93
N GLY A 348 11.83 3.67 -3.99
CA GLY A 348 12.24 2.31 -3.62
C GLY A 348 13.50 2.29 -2.74
N ARG A 349 13.61 1.26 -1.93
CA ARG A 349 14.73 1.11 -0.99
C ARG A 349 15.83 0.24 -1.60
N ILE A 350 17.09 0.64 -1.37
CA ILE A 350 18.27 -0.19 -1.65
C ILE A 350 18.78 -0.89 -0.39
N LEU A 351 18.41 -0.39 0.80
CA LEU A 351 18.72 -1.01 2.09
C LEU A 351 17.43 -1.34 2.83
N SER A 352 17.33 -2.56 3.38
CA SER A 352 16.28 -2.87 4.33
C SER A 352 16.41 -2.00 5.59
N ARG A 353 15.31 -1.81 6.35
CA ARG A 353 15.33 -0.97 7.57
C ARG A 353 16.42 -1.39 8.56
N SER A 354 16.60 -2.70 8.77
CA SER A 354 17.64 -3.23 9.66
C SER A 354 19.04 -2.95 9.14
N LYS A 355 19.30 -3.21 7.85
CA LYS A 355 20.60 -2.93 7.23
C LYS A 355 20.93 -1.43 7.24
N ALA A 356 19.96 -0.56 7.00
CA ALA A 356 20.18 0.87 7.05
C ALA A 356 20.61 1.33 8.46
N LYS A 357 19.95 0.84 9.52
CA LYS A 357 20.36 1.13 10.92
C LYS A 357 21.72 0.57 11.29
N GLU A 358 22.13 -0.53 10.67
CA GLU A 358 23.44 -1.16 10.92
C GLU A 358 24.58 -0.47 10.16
N GLN A 359 24.33 0.00 8.94
CA GLN A 359 25.37 0.42 8.00
C GLN A 359 25.50 1.93 7.86
N LEU A 360 24.45 2.71 8.15
CA LEU A 360 24.45 4.14 7.94
C LEU A 360 24.96 4.88 9.20
N SER A 361 25.65 5.99 8.97
CA SER A 361 26.17 6.86 10.00
C SER A 361 25.17 7.98 10.32
N LEU A 362 24.95 8.26 11.61
CA LEU A 362 24.12 9.38 12.04
C LEU A 362 24.75 10.73 11.66
N ASP A 363 26.08 10.83 11.63
CA ASP A 363 26.77 12.07 11.27
C ASP A 363 26.63 12.34 9.76
N ASP A 364 26.78 11.31 8.90
CA ASP A 364 26.51 11.45 7.46
C ASP A 364 25.05 11.81 7.20
N TYR A 365 24.11 11.26 8.01
CA TYR A 365 22.69 11.61 7.92
C TYR A 365 22.46 13.09 8.24
N LYS A 366 23.05 13.62 9.32
CA LYS A 366 22.98 15.04 9.66
C LYS A 366 23.58 15.92 8.57
N GLU A 367 24.75 15.54 8.04
CA GLU A 367 25.44 16.31 7.00
C GLU A 367 24.61 16.38 5.72
N THR A 368 24.09 15.23 5.25
CA THR A 368 23.28 15.19 4.01
C THR A 368 21.97 15.97 4.11
N MET A 369 21.45 16.19 5.33
CA MET A 369 20.25 16.99 5.60
C MET A 369 20.54 18.47 5.85
N SER A 370 21.79 18.90 5.68
CA SER A 370 22.17 20.32 5.83
C SER A 370 21.34 21.20 4.90
N GLY A 371 20.75 22.27 5.45
CA GLY A 371 19.87 23.20 4.72
C GLY A 371 18.39 22.87 4.77
N ILE A 372 17.99 21.69 5.32
CA ILE A 372 16.60 21.31 5.56
C ILE A 372 16.31 21.37 7.06
N TYR A 373 15.32 22.16 7.46
CA TYR A 373 14.93 22.22 8.86
C TYR A 373 14.20 20.94 9.27
N THR A 374 14.71 20.24 10.28
CA THR A 374 14.06 19.05 10.83
C THR A 374 14.54 18.78 12.26
N THR A 375 13.63 18.35 13.12
CA THR A 375 13.92 17.85 14.48
C THR A 375 13.88 16.32 14.54
N SER A 376 13.66 15.65 13.40
CA SER A 376 13.44 14.20 13.31
C SER A 376 14.70 13.38 13.03
N ILE A 377 15.90 13.99 12.96
CA ILE A 377 17.14 13.25 12.71
C ILE A 377 17.64 12.63 14.02
N GLY A 378 17.70 11.29 14.03
CA GLY A 378 18.14 10.53 15.18
C GLY A 378 18.34 9.04 14.87
N GLU A 379 18.81 8.27 15.85
CA GLU A 379 18.98 6.82 15.76
C GLU A 379 17.67 6.11 15.36
N SER A 380 16.53 6.59 15.89
CA SER A 380 15.20 6.02 15.61
C SER A 380 14.79 6.15 14.16
N THR A 381 15.26 7.18 13.44
CA THR A 381 14.92 7.51 12.05
C THR A 381 16.06 7.24 11.06
N LEU A 382 17.17 6.66 11.51
CA LEU A 382 18.35 6.39 10.66
C LEU A 382 18.02 5.48 9.46
N ASP A 383 17.04 4.60 9.59
CA ASP A 383 16.54 3.78 8.49
C ASP A 383 15.81 4.56 7.39
N GLU A 384 15.47 5.82 7.62
CA GLU A 384 14.85 6.73 6.66
C GLU A 384 15.84 7.74 6.04
N ALA A 385 17.14 7.61 6.35
CA ALA A 385 18.17 8.47 5.77
C ALA A 385 18.17 8.36 4.22
N PRO A 386 18.46 9.45 3.48
CA PRO A 386 18.43 9.48 2.01
C PRO A 386 19.21 8.36 1.35
N PHE A 387 20.32 7.92 1.94
CA PHE A 387 21.18 6.83 1.44
C PHE A 387 20.52 5.44 1.44
N ALA A 388 19.37 5.27 2.11
CA ALA A 388 18.62 4.00 2.10
C ALA A 388 17.77 3.81 0.84
N TYR A 389 17.68 4.83 -0.04
CA TYR A 389 16.79 4.88 -1.19
C TYR A 389 17.57 4.95 -2.51
N LYS A 390 16.93 4.54 -3.60
CA LYS A 390 17.47 4.71 -4.95
C LYS A 390 17.66 6.19 -5.27
N PRO A 391 18.70 6.55 -6.08
CA PRO A 391 18.89 7.91 -6.55
C PRO A 391 17.68 8.42 -7.35
N ILE A 392 17.38 9.72 -7.25
CA ILE A 392 16.26 10.34 -7.97
C ILE A 392 16.37 10.16 -9.48
N ASP A 393 17.59 10.24 -10.06
CA ASP A 393 17.82 10.12 -11.50
C ASP A 393 17.39 8.75 -12.03
N GLU A 394 17.59 7.67 -11.26
CA GLU A 394 17.13 6.32 -11.65
C GLU A 394 15.60 6.27 -11.82
N ILE A 395 14.87 6.97 -10.95
CA ILE A 395 13.42 7.04 -11.02
C ILE A 395 12.97 7.95 -12.15
N LEU A 396 13.58 9.13 -12.32
CA LEU A 396 13.27 10.08 -13.40
C LEU A 396 13.41 9.41 -14.78
N ASP A 397 14.49 8.67 -15.00
CA ASP A 397 14.75 7.97 -16.27
C ASP A 397 13.72 6.85 -16.52
N ALA A 398 13.30 6.15 -15.45
CA ALA A 398 12.42 5.00 -15.56
C ALA A 398 10.94 5.36 -15.83
N ILE A 399 10.46 6.52 -15.36
CA ILE A 399 9.03 6.86 -15.36
C ILE A 399 8.55 7.62 -16.60
N THR A 400 9.46 7.95 -17.53
CA THR A 400 9.17 8.79 -18.69
C THR A 400 8.04 8.28 -19.60
N ASP A 401 7.80 6.96 -19.61
CA ASP A 401 6.74 6.36 -20.44
C ASP A 401 5.36 6.41 -19.77
N THR A 402 5.28 6.56 -18.46
CA THR A 402 4.02 6.53 -17.73
C THR A 402 3.56 7.87 -17.19
N VAL A 403 4.48 8.84 -17.00
CA VAL A 403 4.14 10.18 -16.53
C VAL A 403 4.86 11.29 -17.31
N THR A 404 4.29 12.49 -17.27
CA THR A 404 4.98 13.74 -17.58
C THR A 404 5.38 14.37 -16.25
N ILE A 405 6.66 14.70 -16.08
CA ILE A 405 7.16 15.37 -14.87
C ILE A 405 6.78 16.85 -14.99
N ASP A 406 6.00 17.32 -14.01
CA ASP A 406 5.55 18.71 -13.98
C ASP A 406 6.50 19.56 -13.14
N GLU A 407 6.95 19.01 -11.99
CA GLU A 407 7.71 19.77 -10.99
C GLU A 407 8.51 18.83 -10.07
N ILE A 408 9.64 19.30 -9.54
CA ILE A 408 10.35 18.68 -8.43
C ILE A 408 10.25 19.62 -7.23
N VAL A 409 9.48 19.23 -6.25
CA VAL A 409 9.29 19.99 -5.00
C VAL A 409 10.39 19.62 -4.02
N LYS A 410 11.28 20.57 -3.74
CA LYS A 410 12.45 20.37 -2.85
C LYS A 410 12.09 20.70 -1.40
N PRO A 411 12.42 19.82 -0.44
CA PRO A 411 12.06 20.05 0.95
C PRO A 411 12.88 21.20 1.56
N ILE A 412 12.21 22.02 2.35
CA ILE A 412 12.81 23.02 3.22
C ILE A 412 12.56 22.69 4.70
N TYR A 413 11.57 21.81 4.95
CA TYR A 413 11.23 21.26 6.25
C TYR A 413 10.74 19.83 6.12
N ASN A 414 11.12 18.97 7.08
CA ASN A 414 10.64 17.60 7.15
C ASN A 414 10.40 17.14 8.59
N PHE A 415 9.32 16.41 8.82
CA PHE A 415 8.97 15.83 10.11
C PHE A 415 8.62 14.34 9.95
N LYS A 416 9.25 13.50 10.75
CA LYS A 416 8.95 12.06 10.89
C LYS A 416 8.73 11.69 12.35
N ALA A 417 7.93 10.65 12.57
CA ALA A 417 7.78 10.06 13.90
C ALA A 417 9.08 9.44 14.39
N HIS A 418 9.41 9.68 15.65
CA HIS A 418 10.57 9.15 16.35
C HIS A 418 10.22 7.86 17.10
#